data_7d067c5724fd8944f6ace449b1e5a5c1
#
_entry.id   7d067c5724fd8944f6ace449b1e5a5c1
#
_cell.length_a   1.000
_cell.length_b   1.000
_cell.length_c   1.000
_cell.angle_alpha   90.00
_cell.angle_beta   90.00
_cell.angle_gamma   90.00
#
_symmetry.space_group_name_H-M   'P 1'
#
loop_
_entity.id
_entity.type
_entity.pdbx_description
1 polymer ?
#
loop_
_entity_poly.entity_id
_entity_poly.type
_entity_poly.pdbx_seq_one_letter_code
_entity_poly.pdbx_strand_id
1 'polypeptide(L)'
;MRRRSSGVGRERALLAQSRDPFVSYAQNQEDVVLVRALRPDDREGFWVDVGAGDPVLDSVTAAFAERGWRGVNVEPLPREYERLCAARPADTNLRVALGATAGQGRLFVEPTEERAWPGPDAPIDRGASTMVPEIAERYRADGQEFIPIEVPIWTLAQVVADYVPGPVDFLKVDVEGFEREVLAGADWCSFRPRVVVVEATVPKSGEPAHEAWEPILLEAGYRLALFDGLNRFYAHADEPALLQKLAIPANVFDDFVPYRWTRQVDQAQQWAHSLEEALTQMQHERDQLRESVASACATACDAQAQVAIAEVSTARALAEVLRVRTELHVLRATRT
;
A
#
# COMPACT_ATOMS: atom_id res chain seq x y z
N MET A 1 -20.59 -34.02 -47.87
CA MET A 1 -19.65 -34.03 -46.73
C MET A 1 -19.08 -32.64 -46.54
N ARG A 2 -19.70 -31.77 -45.77
CA ARG A 2 -19.19 -30.43 -45.42
C ARG A 2 -18.62 -30.50 -44.00
N ARG A 3 -17.31 -30.25 -43.87
CA ARG A 3 -16.59 -30.22 -42.61
C ARG A 3 -17.03 -28.97 -41.81
N ARG A 4 -17.52 -29.20 -40.62
CA ARG A 4 -17.67 -28.14 -39.57
C ARG A 4 -16.28 -27.86 -38.98
N SER A 5 -15.67 -26.73 -39.36
CA SER A 5 -14.43 -26.26 -38.74
C SER A 5 -14.76 -25.18 -37.69
N SER A 6 -14.44 -25.52 -36.48
CA SER A 6 -13.80 -24.70 -35.43
C SER A 6 -14.54 -23.49 -34.86
N GLY A 7 -15.41 -23.77 -33.90
CA GLY A 7 -15.81 -22.77 -32.85
C GLY A 7 -14.69 -22.42 -31.85
N VAL A 8 -13.70 -23.32 -31.71
CA VAL A 8 -12.60 -23.20 -30.72
C VAL A 8 -11.61 -22.06 -31.03
N GLY A 9 -11.48 -21.65 -32.29
CA GLY A 9 -10.60 -20.56 -32.71
C GLY A 9 -11.16 -19.16 -32.34
N ARG A 10 -12.47 -19.00 -32.31
CA ARG A 10 -13.12 -17.73 -31.93
C ARG A 10 -13.16 -17.51 -30.42
N GLU A 11 -13.34 -18.56 -29.64
CA GLU A 11 -13.26 -18.46 -28.16
C GLU A 11 -11.85 -18.15 -27.69
N ARG A 12 -10.80 -18.73 -28.29
CA ARG A 12 -9.40 -18.36 -27.97
C ARG A 12 -9.04 -16.93 -28.40
N ALA A 13 -9.65 -16.38 -29.46
CA ALA A 13 -9.43 -14.99 -29.86
C ALA A 13 -10.17 -13.98 -28.97
N LEU A 14 -11.29 -14.37 -28.34
CA LEU A 14 -12.00 -13.56 -27.36
C LEU A 14 -11.32 -13.55 -25.99
N LEU A 15 -10.66 -14.65 -25.60
CA LEU A 15 -9.86 -14.74 -24.37
C LEU A 15 -8.47 -14.06 -24.49
N ALA A 16 -8.01 -13.76 -25.71
CA ALA A 16 -6.73 -13.09 -25.96
C ALA A 16 -6.81 -11.54 -25.95
N GLN A 17 -7.95 -10.96 -25.58
CA GLN A 17 -8.13 -9.52 -25.37
C GLN A 17 -8.52 -9.21 -23.93
N SER A 18 -8.07 -9.96 -22.93
CA SER A 18 -8.10 -9.50 -21.56
C SER A 18 -7.04 -8.39 -21.45
N ARG A 19 -7.45 -7.14 -21.63
CA ARG A 19 -6.69 -6.03 -21.03
C ARG A 19 -6.62 -6.36 -19.54
N ASP A 20 -5.44 -6.19 -18.94
CA ASP A 20 -5.33 -6.29 -17.51
C ASP A 20 -6.36 -5.34 -16.88
N PRO A 21 -7.07 -5.75 -15.82
CA PRO A 21 -8.06 -4.91 -15.19
C PRO A 21 -7.43 -3.59 -14.75
N PHE A 22 -8.20 -2.51 -14.81
CA PHE A 22 -7.76 -1.21 -14.31
C PHE A 22 -7.44 -1.30 -12.82
N VAL A 23 -6.25 -0.87 -12.41
CA VAL A 23 -5.90 -0.77 -10.99
C VAL A 23 -6.37 0.58 -10.46
N SER A 24 -7.29 0.54 -9.50
CA SER A 24 -7.77 1.73 -8.80
C SER A 24 -6.90 1.97 -7.55
N TYR A 25 -6.29 3.13 -7.48
CA TYR A 25 -5.44 3.54 -6.37
C TYR A 25 -6.20 4.34 -5.32
N ALA A 26 -7.27 5.00 -5.72
CA ALA A 26 -8.05 5.90 -4.88
C ALA A 26 -8.78 5.19 -3.73
N GLN A 27 -9.06 5.92 -2.66
CA GLN A 27 -9.67 5.40 -1.44
C GLN A 27 -11.08 4.85 -1.69
N ASN A 28 -11.89 5.60 -2.44
CA ASN A 28 -13.28 5.30 -2.73
C ASN A 28 -13.56 5.16 -4.24
N GLN A 29 -12.53 4.76 -5.02
CA GLN A 29 -12.57 4.53 -6.48
C GLN A 29 -12.90 5.80 -7.28
N GLU A 30 -12.52 6.97 -6.79
CA GLU A 30 -12.67 8.25 -7.48
C GLU A 30 -11.97 8.25 -8.84
N ASP A 31 -10.80 7.64 -8.90
CA ASP A 31 -10.01 7.46 -10.12
C ASP A 31 -10.75 6.63 -11.19
N VAL A 32 -11.55 5.63 -10.81
CA VAL A 32 -12.37 4.85 -11.73
C VAL A 32 -13.41 5.74 -12.41
N VAL A 33 -14.11 6.56 -11.62
CA VAL A 33 -15.13 7.50 -12.12
C VAL A 33 -14.49 8.53 -13.06
N LEU A 34 -13.35 9.09 -12.66
CA LEU A 34 -12.62 10.09 -13.43
C LEU A 34 -12.03 9.52 -14.71
N VAL A 35 -11.41 8.33 -14.68
CA VAL A 35 -10.85 7.64 -15.86
C VAL A 35 -11.94 7.37 -16.88
N ARG A 36 -13.10 6.84 -16.46
CA ARG A 36 -14.24 6.62 -17.33
C ARG A 36 -14.74 7.92 -17.98
N ALA A 37 -14.78 9.02 -17.21
CA ALA A 37 -15.30 10.29 -17.67
C ALA A 37 -14.32 11.03 -18.59
N LEU A 38 -13.03 11.10 -18.22
CA LEU A 38 -12.00 11.91 -18.85
C LEU A 38 -11.20 11.18 -19.93
N ARG A 39 -11.18 9.82 -19.91
CA ARG A 39 -10.51 8.97 -20.89
C ARG A 39 -9.02 9.30 -21.07
N PRO A 40 -8.19 9.12 -20.05
CA PRO A 40 -6.79 9.54 -20.07
C PRO A 40 -5.92 8.81 -21.10
N ASP A 41 -6.32 7.62 -21.55
CA ASP A 41 -5.60 6.87 -22.59
C ASP A 41 -5.71 7.53 -23.97
N ASP A 42 -6.70 8.40 -24.18
CA ASP A 42 -6.97 9.04 -25.48
C ASP A 42 -6.21 10.35 -25.68
N ARG A 43 -5.66 10.95 -24.61
CA ARG A 43 -5.00 12.27 -24.63
C ARG A 43 -4.15 12.52 -23.39
N GLU A 44 -3.26 13.49 -23.48
CA GLU A 44 -2.61 14.09 -22.32
C GLU A 44 -3.59 15.01 -21.55
N GLY A 45 -3.39 15.14 -20.26
CA GLY A 45 -4.19 16.01 -19.40
C GLY A 45 -3.43 16.51 -18.18
N PHE A 46 -4.11 17.36 -17.42
CA PHE A 46 -3.49 18.03 -16.29
C PHE A 46 -4.45 18.08 -15.09
N TRP A 47 -3.92 17.82 -13.89
CA TRP A 47 -4.67 17.93 -12.66
C TRP A 47 -4.07 18.95 -11.68
N VAL A 48 -4.89 19.33 -10.70
CA VAL A 48 -4.45 19.94 -9.44
C VAL A 48 -5.01 19.10 -8.31
N ASP A 49 -4.14 18.61 -7.43
CA ASP A 49 -4.48 17.74 -6.29
C ASP A 49 -4.07 18.43 -4.99
N VAL A 50 -5.05 18.83 -4.18
CA VAL A 50 -4.86 19.54 -2.92
C VAL A 50 -5.15 18.60 -1.77
N GLY A 51 -4.14 18.35 -0.93
CA GLY A 51 -4.11 17.23 -0.01
C GLY A 51 -3.75 15.94 -0.76
N ALA A 52 -2.63 15.97 -1.47
CA ALA A 52 -2.24 14.88 -2.37
C ALA A 52 -1.83 13.60 -1.63
N GLY A 53 -1.35 13.71 -0.40
CA GLY A 53 -0.99 12.58 0.47
C GLY A 53 0.06 11.65 -0.14
N ASP A 54 -0.17 10.35 0.01
CA ASP A 54 0.69 9.31 -0.54
C ASP A 54 0.64 9.27 -2.09
N PRO A 55 1.80 9.17 -2.78
CA PRO A 55 1.83 9.16 -4.24
C PRO A 55 1.13 7.95 -4.91
N VAL A 56 0.83 6.90 -4.16
CA VAL A 56 0.27 5.64 -4.66
C VAL A 56 -0.98 5.23 -3.89
N LEU A 57 -0.86 5.08 -2.57
CA LEU A 57 -1.96 4.58 -1.76
C LEU A 57 -2.99 5.69 -1.51
N ASP A 58 -4.24 5.41 -1.81
CA ASP A 58 -5.37 6.35 -1.73
C ASP A 58 -5.25 7.56 -2.67
N SER A 59 -4.35 7.46 -3.66
CA SER A 59 -4.08 8.52 -4.61
C SER A 59 -5.05 8.51 -5.78
N VAL A 60 -5.84 9.55 -5.92
CA VAL A 60 -6.74 9.75 -7.07
C VAL A 60 -5.95 9.97 -8.36
N THR A 61 -4.74 10.52 -8.27
CA THR A 61 -3.92 10.93 -9.41
C THR A 61 -2.92 9.87 -9.88
N ALA A 62 -2.70 8.78 -9.11
CA ALA A 62 -1.73 7.74 -9.46
C ALA A 62 -2.03 7.10 -10.83
N ALA A 63 -3.28 6.72 -11.05
CA ALA A 63 -3.71 6.10 -12.29
C ALA A 63 -3.55 7.01 -13.53
N PHE A 64 -3.63 8.32 -13.35
CA PHE A 64 -3.41 9.33 -14.40
C PHE A 64 -1.92 9.53 -14.66
N ALA A 65 -1.09 9.58 -13.62
CA ALA A 65 0.36 9.68 -13.74
C ALA A 65 0.96 8.50 -14.53
N GLU A 66 0.50 7.28 -14.28
CA GLU A 66 0.88 6.08 -15.05
C GLU A 66 0.54 6.18 -16.53
N ARG A 67 -0.52 6.93 -16.87
CA ARG A 67 -0.95 7.19 -18.24
C ARG A 67 -0.30 8.41 -18.89
N GLY A 68 0.72 8.96 -18.24
CA GLY A 68 1.49 10.07 -18.78
C GLY A 68 0.92 11.46 -18.55
N TRP A 69 -0.22 11.58 -17.85
CA TRP A 69 -0.70 12.89 -17.42
C TRP A 69 0.24 13.50 -16.39
N ARG A 70 0.13 14.81 -16.18
CA ARG A 70 0.94 15.56 -15.23
C ARG A 70 0.05 16.49 -14.42
N GLY A 71 0.58 16.98 -13.30
CA GLY A 71 -0.18 17.90 -12.48
C GLY A 71 0.62 18.62 -11.42
N VAL A 72 -0.13 19.35 -10.61
CA VAL A 72 0.35 19.98 -9.39
C VAL A 72 -0.20 19.19 -8.21
N ASN A 73 0.69 18.74 -7.34
CA ASN A 73 0.35 18.08 -6.08
C ASN A 73 0.71 19.04 -4.94
N VAL A 74 -0.25 19.38 -4.10
CA VAL A 74 -0.08 20.26 -2.94
C VAL A 74 -0.20 19.42 -1.68
N GLU A 75 0.89 19.37 -0.89
CA GLU A 75 0.97 18.52 0.30
C GLU A 75 1.85 19.20 1.36
N PRO A 76 1.28 19.67 2.49
CA PRO A 76 2.03 20.38 3.52
C PRO A 76 2.91 19.47 4.38
N LEU A 77 2.60 18.18 4.51
CA LEU A 77 3.33 17.23 5.34
C LEU A 77 4.72 16.95 4.75
N PRO A 78 5.81 17.13 5.50
CA PRO A 78 7.17 16.91 5.00
C PRO A 78 7.37 15.51 4.43
N ARG A 79 6.89 14.50 5.13
CA ARG A 79 7.02 13.09 4.78
C ARG A 79 6.34 12.76 3.46
N GLU A 80 5.09 13.16 3.30
CA GLU A 80 4.30 12.85 2.10
C GLU A 80 4.80 13.67 0.90
N TYR A 81 5.19 14.93 1.11
CA TYR A 81 5.85 15.74 0.09
C TYR A 81 7.14 15.10 -0.43
N GLU A 82 8.02 14.59 0.44
CA GLU A 82 9.26 13.91 0.04
C GLU A 82 8.96 12.64 -0.76
N ARG A 83 7.93 11.89 -0.39
CA ARG A 83 7.46 10.71 -1.13
C ARG A 83 6.93 11.07 -2.52
N LEU A 84 6.14 12.15 -2.62
CA LEU A 84 5.67 12.69 -3.90
C LEU A 84 6.84 13.09 -4.79
N CYS A 85 7.83 13.82 -4.27
CA CYS A 85 9.02 14.20 -5.01
C CYS A 85 9.82 12.99 -5.52
N ALA A 86 9.93 11.95 -4.72
CA ALA A 86 10.65 10.72 -5.10
C ALA A 86 9.89 9.89 -6.15
N ALA A 87 8.58 9.72 -5.99
CA ALA A 87 7.77 8.86 -6.85
C ALA A 87 7.31 9.57 -8.13
N ARG A 88 7.10 10.88 -8.08
CA ARG A 88 6.54 11.70 -9.16
C ARG A 88 7.40 12.94 -9.48
N PRO A 89 8.67 12.74 -9.87
CA PRO A 89 9.59 13.85 -10.11
C PRO A 89 9.24 14.69 -11.35
N ALA A 90 8.33 14.21 -12.20
CA ALA A 90 7.86 14.91 -13.38
C ALA A 90 6.66 15.83 -13.10
N ASP A 91 6.03 15.71 -11.94
CA ASP A 91 4.96 16.58 -11.48
C ASP A 91 5.51 17.76 -10.70
N THR A 92 4.70 18.81 -10.57
CA THR A 92 5.00 19.91 -9.66
C THR A 92 4.51 19.56 -8.27
N ASN A 93 5.44 19.33 -7.33
CA ASN A 93 5.09 19.01 -5.94
C ASN A 93 5.37 20.24 -5.07
N LEU A 94 4.39 20.69 -4.28
CA LEU A 94 4.45 21.89 -3.47
C LEU A 94 4.24 21.57 -1.99
N ARG A 95 5.21 21.93 -1.14
CA ARG A 95 5.12 21.74 0.31
C ARG A 95 4.47 22.94 1.00
N VAL A 96 3.20 23.13 0.78
CA VAL A 96 2.39 24.25 1.31
C VAL A 96 0.98 23.72 1.66
N ALA A 97 0.28 24.42 2.54
CA ALA A 97 -1.18 24.29 2.65
C ALA A 97 -1.86 25.33 1.76
N LEU A 98 -3.13 25.10 1.39
CA LEU A 98 -3.92 26.11 0.72
C LEU A 98 -5.01 26.68 1.63
N GLY A 99 -5.33 27.98 1.41
CA GLY A 99 -6.38 28.66 2.15
C GLY A 99 -6.91 29.88 1.38
N ALA A 100 -7.88 30.58 1.97
CA ALA A 100 -8.52 31.77 1.37
C ALA A 100 -7.56 32.94 1.21
N THR A 101 -6.53 33.03 2.06
CA THR A 101 -5.51 34.07 2.04
C THR A 101 -4.14 33.48 2.29
N ALA A 102 -3.12 34.01 1.59
CA ALA A 102 -1.74 33.60 1.80
C ALA A 102 -1.19 34.05 3.16
N GLY A 103 -0.31 33.25 3.76
CA GLY A 103 0.29 33.54 5.05
C GLY A 103 1.02 32.36 5.68
N GLN A 104 0.94 32.27 6.99
CA GLN A 104 1.40 31.14 7.80
C GLN A 104 0.23 30.61 8.62
N GLY A 105 0.19 29.31 8.82
CA GLY A 105 -0.85 28.67 9.60
C GLY A 105 -0.34 27.46 10.37
N ARG A 106 -1.20 26.92 11.21
CA ARG A 106 -0.91 25.72 11.98
C ARG A 106 -1.65 24.53 11.39
N LEU A 107 -0.88 23.50 11.04
CA LEU A 107 -1.39 22.19 10.70
C LEU A 107 -1.24 21.28 11.93
N PHE A 108 -2.30 20.64 12.33
CA PHE A 108 -2.30 19.67 13.41
C PHE A 108 -2.05 18.28 12.82
N VAL A 109 -0.99 17.62 13.26
CA VAL A 109 -0.49 16.37 12.69
C VAL A 109 -0.25 15.33 13.77
N GLU A 110 -0.31 14.06 13.43
CA GLU A 110 0.23 13.01 14.30
C GLU A 110 1.75 13.15 14.42
N PRO A 111 2.38 12.87 15.59
CA PRO A 111 3.82 13.07 15.76
C PRO A 111 4.71 12.27 14.80
N THR A 112 4.20 11.18 14.24
CA THR A 112 4.89 10.36 13.24
C THR A 112 4.98 11.04 11.88
N GLU A 113 4.04 11.91 11.54
CA GLU A 113 3.95 12.61 10.25
C GLU A 113 4.90 13.82 10.15
N GLU A 114 5.28 14.41 11.28
CA GLU A 114 6.28 15.49 11.32
C GLU A 114 7.68 15.01 10.90
N ARG A 115 7.96 13.71 11.06
CA ARG A 115 9.28 13.15 10.80
C ARG A 115 9.51 12.99 9.31
N ALA A 116 10.76 13.22 8.89
CA ALA A 116 11.20 12.93 7.52
C ALA A 116 10.91 11.46 7.15
N TRP A 117 10.62 11.25 5.89
CA TRP A 117 10.34 9.92 5.35
C TRP A 117 11.54 8.98 5.51
N PRO A 118 11.41 7.86 6.24
CA PRO A 118 12.51 6.95 6.50
C PRO A 118 12.84 6.00 5.33
N GLY A 119 12.07 6.05 4.23
CA GLY A 119 12.29 5.24 3.04
C GLY A 119 11.04 4.46 2.57
N PRO A 120 11.12 3.78 1.41
CA PRO A 120 9.97 3.15 0.76
C PRO A 120 9.32 2.01 1.55
N ASP A 121 10.06 1.37 2.45
CA ASP A 121 9.57 0.24 3.26
C ASP A 121 8.89 0.68 4.57
N ALA A 122 8.83 1.99 4.83
CA ALA A 122 8.21 2.50 6.04
C ALA A 122 6.69 2.25 6.03
N PRO A 123 6.10 1.91 7.17
CA PRO A 123 4.65 1.82 7.29
C PRO A 123 4.00 3.13 6.85
N ILE A 124 2.92 3.01 6.08
CA ILE A 124 2.09 4.15 5.74
C ILE A 124 1.19 4.39 6.95
N ASP A 125 1.50 5.44 7.67
CA ASP A 125 0.67 5.91 8.76
C ASP A 125 -0.40 6.84 8.15
N ARG A 126 -1.65 6.56 8.39
CA ARG A 126 -2.78 7.33 7.86
C ARG A 126 -3.22 8.31 8.92
N GLY A 127 -2.45 9.36 9.09
CA GLY A 127 -2.88 10.47 9.89
C GLY A 127 -4.03 11.24 9.23
N ALA A 128 -4.84 11.85 10.05
CA ALA A 128 -5.84 12.81 9.63
C ALA A 128 -5.32 14.19 10.01
N SER A 129 -4.32 14.69 9.29
CA SER A 129 -3.79 16.03 9.52
C SER A 129 -4.82 17.08 9.11
N THR A 130 -5.05 18.07 9.96
CA THR A 130 -6.09 19.08 9.72
C THR A 130 -5.60 20.48 10.11
N MET A 131 -6.07 21.50 9.42
CA MET A 131 -5.89 22.89 9.82
C MET A 131 -7.00 23.39 10.74
N VAL A 132 -8.01 22.55 11.05
CA VAL A 132 -9.17 22.93 11.89
C VAL A 132 -8.91 22.50 13.32
N PRO A 133 -8.72 23.47 14.28
CA PRO A 133 -8.41 23.15 15.67
C PRO A 133 -9.47 22.26 16.35
N GLU A 134 -10.74 22.47 16.04
CA GLU A 134 -11.87 21.73 16.62
C GLU A 134 -11.84 20.25 16.21
N ILE A 135 -11.38 19.94 15.00
CA ILE A 135 -11.20 18.56 14.54
C ILE A 135 -10.03 17.91 15.28
N ALA A 136 -8.91 18.62 15.43
CA ALA A 136 -7.76 18.13 16.18
C ALA A 136 -8.10 17.90 17.68
N GLU A 137 -8.93 18.78 18.28
CA GLU A 137 -9.40 18.60 19.65
C GLU A 137 -10.30 17.36 19.80
N ARG A 138 -11.17 17.11 18.83
CA ARG A 138 -12.00 15.90 18.80
C ARG A 138 -11.13 14.64 18.77
N TYR A 139 -10.10 14.59 17.92
CA TYR A 139 -9.18 13.46 17.85
C TYR A 139 -8.40 13.26 19.14
N ARG A 140 -7.99 14.35 19.81
CA ARG A 140 -7.35 14.27 21.13
C ARG A 140 -8.29 13.72 22.19
N ALA A 141 -9.57 14.08 22.13
CA ALA A 141 -10.58 13.53 23.05
C ALA A 141 -10.78 12.03 22.85
N ASP A 142 -10.58 11.52 21.62
CA ASP A 142 -10.60 10.10 21.28
C ASP A 142 -9.28 9.37 21.59
N GLY A 143 -8.30 10.06 22.21
CA GLY A 143 -7.03 9.47 22.66
C GLY A 143 -5.91 9.50 21.62
N GLN A 144 -6.07 10.21 20.49
CA GLN A 144 -5.03 10.41 19.51
C GLN A 144 -4.14 11.61 19.89
N GLU A 145 -2.85 11.55 19.61
CA GLU A 145 -1.93 12.64 19.83
C GLU A 145 -1.83 13.50 18.56
N PHE A 146 -2.09 14.80 18.69
CA PHE A 146 -1.91 15.77 17.60
C PHE A 146 -1.05 16.93 18.07
N ILE A 147 -0.02 17.26 17.31
CA ILE A 147 0.88 18.39 17.55
C ILE A 147 0.70 19.43 16.44
N PRO A 148 0.77 20.73 16.75
CA PRO A 148 0.75 21.77 15.73
C PRO A 148 2.15 21.95 15.11
N ILE A 149 2.19 22.04 13.78
CA ILE A 149 3.37 22.47 13.02
C ILE A 149 3.03 23.75 12.23
N GLU A 150 3.98 24.65 12.06
CA GLU A 150 3.81 25.85 11.23
C GLU A 150 4.03 25.46 9.76
N VAL A 151 3.07 25.85 8.91
CA VAL A 151 3.13 25.62 7.46
C VAL A 151 2.84 26.92 6.69
N PRO A 152 3.50 27.15 5.54
CA PRO A 152 3.12 28.24 4.65
C PRO A 152 1.75 27.95 4.04
N ILE A 153 0.94 29.00 3.95
CA ILE A 153 -0.37 28.95 3.28
C ILE A 153 -0.28 29.78 2.01
N TRP A 154 -0.64 29.17 0.88
CA TRP A 154 -0.84 29.86 -0.39
C TRP A 154 -2.32 29.86 -0.75
N THR A 155 -2.70 30.65 -1.75
CA THR A 155 -4.05 30.55 -2.31
C THR A 155 -4.04 29.64 -3.54
N LEU A 156 -5.17 29.01 -3.82
CA LEU A 156 -5.32 28.23 -5.06
C LEU A 156 -5.09 29.12 -6.31
N ALA A 157 -5.49 30.37 -6.26
CA ALA A 157 -5.23 31.33 -7.32
C ALA A 157 -3.73 31.58 -7.58
N GLN A 158 -2.89 31.63 -6.52
CA GLN A 158 -1.43 31.71 -6.67
C GLN A 158 -0.84 30.46 -7.29
N VAL A 159 -1.24 29.29 -6.81
CA VAL A 159 -0.77 28.00 -7.37
C VAL A 159 -1.12 27.90 -8.86
N VAL A 160 -2.33 28.28 -9.22
CA VAL A 160 -2.76 28.27 -10.63
C VAL A 160 -1.94 29.26 -11.47
N ALA A 161 -1.72 30.46 -10.99
CA ALA A 161 -0.97 31.50 -11.73
C ALA A 161 0.50 31.10 -11.96
N ASP A 162 1.13 30.45 -10.96
CA ASP A 162 2.57 30.18 -10.98
C ASP A 162 2.92 28.83 -11.60
N TYR A 163 2.03 27.82 -11.51
CA TYR A 163 2.38 26.42 -11.81
C TYR A 163 1.45 25.71 -12.79
N VAL A 164 0.31 26.28 -13.16
CA VAL A 164 -0.64 25.64 -14.09
C VAL A 164 -0.44 26.21 -15.49
N PRO A 165 0.10 25.43 -16.44
CA PRO A 165 0.47 25.96 -17.75
C PRO A 165 -0.71 26.12 -18.72
N GLY A 166 -1.90 25.61 -18.37
CA GLY A 166 -3.04 25.60 -19.29
C GLY A 166 -4.32 25.06 -18.67
N PRO A 167 -5.22 24.52 -19.49
CA PRO A 167 -6.48 23.95 -19.00
C PRO A 167 -6.26 22.80 -18.00
N VAL A 168 -7.07 22.77 -16.95
CA VAL A 168 -7.07 21.72 -15.94
C VAL A 168 -8.26 20.79 -16.16
N ASP A 169 -7.99 19.50 -16.24
CA ASP A 169 -9.02 18.49 -16.41
C ASP A 169 -9.78 18.19 -15.12
N PHE A 170 -9.06 18.11 -14.02
CA PHE A 170 -9.74 18.02 -12.73
C PHE A 170 -8.94 18.67 -11.60
N LEU A 171 -9.66 19.21 -10.64
CA LEU A 171 -9.21 19.62 -9.33
C LEU A 171 -9.74 18.62 -8.30
N LYS A 172 -8.86 18.08 -7.45
CA LYS A 172 -9.25 17.35 -6.24
C LYS A 172 -8.92 18.21 -5.03
N VAL A 173 -9.83 18.27 -4.05
CA VAL A 173 -9.63 18.93 -2.76
C VAL A 173 -10.07 17.99 -1.64
N ASP A 174 -9.12 17.64 -0.78
CA ASP A 174 -9.31 16.74 0.35
C ASP A 174 -8.29 17.14 1.42
N VAL A 175 -8.72 17.97 2.34
CA VAL A 175 -7.86 18.66 3.32
C VAL A 175 -8.42 18.59 4.75
N GLU A 176 -9.19 17.52 4.99
CA GLU A 176 -9.64 17.13 6.33
C GLU A 176 -10.37 18.26 7.09
N GLY A 177 -11.37 18.86 6.39
CA GLY A 177 -12.27 19.87 6.95
C GLY A 177 -11.93 21.32 6.60
N PHE A 178 -10.90 21.57 5.80
CA PHE A 178 -10.50 22.94 5.40
C PHE A 178 -10.84 23.26 3.93
N GLU A 179 -11.72 22.48 3.29
CA GLU A 179 -12.12 22.57 1.87
C GLU A 179 -12.67 23.95 1.51
N ARG A 180 -13.49 24.52 2.41
CA ARG A 180 -14.08 25.86 2.20
C ARG A 180 -13.00 26.92 2.00
N GLU A 181 -11.97 26.92 2.81
CA GLU A 181 -10.89 27.91 2.75
C GLU A 181 -10.04 27.72 1.48
N VAL A 182 -9.81 26.48 1.06
CA VAL A 182 -9.13 26.19 -0.21
C VAL A 182 -9.93 26.72 -1.39
N LEU A 183 -11.22 26.38 -1.47
CA LEU A 183 -12.10 26.80 -2.56
C LEU A 183 -12.32 28.32 -2.60
N ALA A 184 -12.37 28.99 -1.43
CA ALA A 184 -12.46 30.44 -1.35
C ALA A 184 -11.18 31.16 -1.81
N GLY A 185 -10.03 30.45 -1.81
CA GLY A 185 -8.75 30.97 -2.31
C GLY A 185 -8.58 30.90 -3.84
N ALA A 186 -9.57 30.40 -4.58
CA ALA A 186 -9.54 30.31 -6.04
C ALA A 186 -10.11 31.55 -6.71
N ASP A 187 -9.58 31.90 -7.88
CA ASP A 187 -10.23 32.83 -8.81
C ASP A 187 -11.09 32.04 -9.83
N TRP A 188 -12.33 31.73 -9.48
CA TRP A 188 -13.26 30.98 -10.31
C TRP A 188 -13.67 31.67 -11.62
N CYS A 189 -13.30 32.92 -11.81
CA CYS A 189 -13.51 33.60 -13.09
C CYS A 189 -12.50 33.16 -14.15
N SER A 190 -11.24 32.96 -13.74
CA SER A 190 -10.14 32.53 -14.61
C SER A 190 -9.78 31.06 -14.50
N PHE A 191 -9.96 30.44 -13.34
CA PHE A 191 -9.67 29.02 -13.10
C PHE A 191 -10.93 28.17 -13.24
N ARG A 192 -10.99 27.36 -14.29
CA ARG A 192 -12.16 26.57 -14.64
C ARG A 192 -11.80 25.12 -14.95
N PRO A 193 -11.42 24.31 -13.93
CA PRO A 193 -11.22 22.88 -14.13
C PRO A 193 -12.50 22.22 -14.65
N ARG A 194 -12.37 21.24 -15.53
CA ARG A 194 -13.55 20.56 -16.12
C ARG A 194 -14.35 19.78 -15.09
N VAL A 195 -13.63 19.15 -14.14
CA VAL A 195 -14.19 18.40 -13.00
C VAL A 195 -13.61 18.95 -11.71
N VAL A 196 -14.43 19.07 -10.68
CA VAL A 196 -14.00 19.33 -9.30
C VAL A 196 -14.48 18.19 -8.43
N VAL A 197 -13.56 17.57 -7.68
CA VAL A 197 -13.84 16.51 -6.70
C VAL A 197 -13.47 17.05 -5.33
N VAL A 198 -14.40 17.03 -4.40
CA VAL A 198 -14.18 17.58 -3.05
C VAL A 198 -14.66 16.57 -2.03
N GLU A 199 -13.87 16.32 -0.99
CA GLU A 199 -14.35 15.58 0.17
C GLU A 199 -15.53 16.32 0.79
N ALA A 200 -16.59 15.56 1.09
CA ALA A 200 -17.90 16.14 1.43
C ALA A 200 -18.43 15.69 2.79
N THR A 201 -17.61 14.99 3.55
CA THR A 201 -17.97 14.49 4.88
C THR A 201 -17.04 15.08 5.95
N VAL A 202 -17.54 15.11 7.17
CA VAL A 202 -16.72 15.44 8.33
C VAL A 202 -15.67 14.33 8.48
N PRO A 203 -14.38 14.65 8.65
CA PRO A 203 -13.31 13.67 8.76
C PRO A 203 -13.62 12.53 9.73
N LYS A 204 -13.36 11.29 9.27
CA LYS A 204 -13.65 10.02 10.00
C LYS A 204 -15.13 9.86 10.37
N SER A 205 -16.05 10.52 9.67
CA SER A 205 -17.49 10.35 9.87
C SER A 205 -18.26 10.30 8.55
N GLY A 206 -19.51 9.86 8.57
CA GLY A 206 -20.41 9.96 7.43
C GLY A 206 -21.28 11.24 7.43
N GLU A 207 -21.02 12.18 8.33
CA GLU A 207 -21.79 13.41 8.44
C GLU A 207 -21.45 14.37 7.29
N PRO A 208 -22.43 14.94 6.59
CA PRO A 208 -22.17 15.89 5.51
C PRO A 208 -21.44 17.15 5.99
N ALA A 209 -20.42 17.58 5.25
CA ALA A 209 -19.67 18.82 5.49
C ALA A 209 -19.72 19.82 4.30
N HIS A 210 -20.38 19.44 3.22
CA HIS A 210 -20.40 20.20 1.96
C HIS A 210 -21.16 21.52 1.99
N GLU A 211 -22.11 21.71 2.91
CA GLU A 211 -23.00 22.89 2.95
C GLU A 211 -22.18 24.20 3.11
N ALA A 212 -21.02 24.14 3.76
CA ALA A 212 -20.20 25.31 3.99
C ALA A 212 -19.46 25.81 2.75
N TRP A 213 -19.20 24.96 1.77
CA TRP A 213 -18.37 25.29 0.60
C TRP A 213 -19.07 25.07 -0.76
N GLU A 214 -20.11 24.26 -0.85
CA GLU A 214 -20.82 23.98 -2.09
C GLU A 214 -21.35 25.23 -2.81
N PRO A 215 -21.85 26.25 -2.11
CA PRO A 215 -22.28 27.50 -2.78
C PRO A 215 -21.23 28.13 -3.67
N ILE A 216 -19.94 28.05 -3.27
CA ILE A 216 -18.80 28.60 -4.04
C ILE A 216 -18.76 27.96 -5.45
N LEU A 217 -18.89 26.66 -5.54
CA LEU A 217 -18.86 25.93 -6.81
C LEU A 217 -20.12 26.16 -7.63
N LEU A 218 -21.29 26.20 -6.99
CA LEU A 218 -22.57 26.43 -7.67
C LEU A 218 -22.62 27.83 -8.30
N GLU A 219 -22.14 28.85 -7.59
CA GLU A 219 -22.02 30.23 -8.08
C GLU A 219 -20.98 30.34 -9.23
N ALA A 220 -19.92 29.54 -9.19
CA ALA A 220 -18.94 29.44 -10.26
C ALA A 220 -19.44 28.68 -11.51
N GLY A 221 -20.69 28.22 -11.52
CA GLY A 221 -21.30 27.57 -12.67
C GLY A 221 -21.19 26.05 -12.70
N TYR A 222 -20.67 25.43 -11.64
CA TYR A 222 -20.61 23.98 -11.52
C TYR A 222 -21.96 23.39 -11.13
N ARG A 223 -22.13 22.10 -11.44
CA ARG A 223 -23.31 21.32 -11.05
C ARG A 223 -22.84 19.99 -10.45
N LEU A 224 -23.49 19.59 -9.39
CA LEU A 224 -23.29 18.29 -8.78
C LEU A 224 -23.65 17.17 -9.77
N ALA A 225 -22.72 16.25 -10.01
CA ALA A 225 -22.94 15.07 -10.84
C ALA A 225 -23.11 13.82 -9.98
N LEU A 226 -22.31 13.65 -8.93
CA LEU A 226 -22.31 12.45 -8.09
C LEU A 226 -21.93 12.81 -6.65
N PHE A 227 -22.57 12.15 -5.70
CA PHE A 227 -22.05 11.93 -4.35
C PHE A 227 -21.83 10.42 -4.17
N ASP A 228 -20.58 10.02 -3.94
CA ASP A 228 -20.18 8.62 -3.85
C ASP A 228 -20.21 8.04 -2.42
N GLY A 229 -20.65 8.85 -1.46
CA GLY A 229 -20.69 8.54 -0.04
C GLY A 229 -19.56 9.20 0.77
N LEU A 230 -18.52 9.70 0.11
CA LEU A 230 -17.39 10.42 0.69
C LEU A 230 -17.15 11.74 -0.05
N ASN A 231 -17.02 11.68 -1.38
CA ASN A 231 -16.69 12.80 -2.25
C ASN A 231 -17.89 13.28 -3.07
N ARG A 232 -17.90 14.56 -3.39
CA ARG A 232 -18.81 15.15 -4.37
C ARG A 232 -18.06 15.51 -5.65
N PHE A 233 -18.59 15.07 -6.78
CA PHE A 233 -18.07 15.32 -8.11
C PHE A 233 -18.93 16.38 -8.80
N TYR A 234 -18.26 17.43 -9.27
CA TYR A 234 -18.90 18.52 -9.99
C TYR A 234 -18.30 18.63 -11.38
N ALA A 235 -19.12 18.99 -12.37
CA ALA A 235 -18.63 19.45 -13.66
C ALA A 235 -19.28 20.78 -14.02
N HIS A 236 -18.63 21.55 -14.90
CA HIS A 236 -19.18 22.80 -15.34
C HIS A 236 -20.49 22.59 -16.11
N ALA A 237 -21.48 23.47 -15.93
CA ALA A 237 -22.80 23.35 -16.57
C ALA A 237 -22.75 23.28 -18.09
N ASP A 238 -21.70 23.84 -18.71
CA ASP A 238 -21.47 23.82 -20.15
C ASP A 238 -20.97 22.46 -20.68
N GLU A 239 -20.68 21.49 -19.78
CA GLU A 239 -20.24 20.14 -20.12
C GLU A 239 -21.27 19.05 -19.78
N PRO A 240 -22.47 19.03 -20.39
CA PRO A 240 -23.53 18.11 -20.01
C PRO A 240 -23.18 16.63 -20.25
N ALA A 241 -22.34 16.34 -21.24
CA ALA A 241 -21.87 14.98 -21.48
C ALA A 241 -20.93 14.47 -20.37
N LEU A 242 -20.15 15.35 -19.75
CA LEU A 242 -19.27 15.03 -18.64
C LEU A 242 -20.10 14.82 -17.36
N LEU A 243 -21.09 15.67 -17.11
CA LEU A 243 -22.05 15.48 -16.02
C LEU A 243 -22.71 14.10 -16.06
N GLN A 244 -23.16 13.66 -17.24
CA GLN A 244 -23.79 12.34 -17.40
C GLN A 244 -22.82 11.19 -17.10
N LYS A 245 -21.57 11.29 -17.54
CA LYS A 245 -20.55 10.25 -17.29
C LYS A 245 -20.13 10.16 -15.82
N LEU A 246 -20.03 11.29 -15.15
CA LEU A 246 -19.70 11.37 -13.74
C LEU A 246 -20.86 10.91 -12.83
N ALA A 247 -22.12 11.02 -13.28
CA ALA A 247 -23.30 10.69 -12.45
C ALA A 247 -23.40 9.21 -12.04
N ILE A 248 -22.58 8.36 -12.60
CA ILE A 248 -22.58 6.91 -12.32
C ILE A 248 -21.41 6.60 -11.40
N PRO A 249 -21.63 6.04 -10.19
CA PRO A 249 -20.53 5.61 -9.33
C PRO A 249 -19.72 4.47 -9.96
N ALA A 250 -18.52 4.20 -9.44
CA ALA A 250 -17.73 3.05 -9.82
C ALA A 250 -18.55 1.77 -9.67
N ASN A 251 -18.47 0.86 -10.64
CA ASN A 251 -19.30 -0.34 -10.65
C ASN A 251 -18.63 -1.47 -11.44
N VAL A 252 -19.28 -2.64 -11.49
CA VAL A 252 -18.78 -3.87 -12.12
C VAL A 252 -18.50 -3.77 -13.61
N PHE A 253 -19.00 -2.76 -14.31
CA PHE A 253 -18.74 -2.55 -15.74
C PHE A 253 -17.46 -1.76 -16.00
N ASP A 254 -16.84 -1.20 -14.96
CA ASP A 254 -15.58 -0.46 -15.08
C ASP A 254 -14.35 -1.38 -15.09
N ASP A 255 -14.53 -2.68 -14.79
CA ASP A 255 -13.48 -3.73 -14.83
C ASP A 255 -12.19 -3.30 -14.10
N PHE A 256 -12.31 -3.01 -12.81
CA PHE A 256 -11.20 -2.55 -12.00
C PHE A 256 -10.90 -3.47 -10.81
N VAL A 257 -9.66 -3.37 -10.32
CA VAL A 257 -9.21 -4.03 -9.09
C VAL A 257 -8.62 -2.95 -8.16
N PRO A 258 -9.08 -2.85 -6.90
CA PRO A 258 -8.48 -1.94 -5.94
C PRO A 258 -7.01 -2.30 -5.67
N TYR A 259 -6.12 -1.32 -5.73
CA TYR A 259 -4.68 -1.48 -5.46
C TYR A 259 -4.39 -2.12 -4.10
N ARG A 260 -5.22 -1.84 -3.11
CA ARG A 260 -5.10 -2.48 -1.79
C ARG A 260 -5.20 -3.99 -1.85
N TRP A 261 -6.05 -4.53 -2.74
CA TRP A 261 -6.19 -5.98 -2.91
C TRP A 261 -5.02 -6.58 -3.67
N THR A 262 -4.53 -5.93 -4.71
CA THR A 262 -3.33 -6.41 -5.42
C THR A 262 -2.15 -6.47 -4.47
N ARG A 263 -1.95 -5.43 -3.67
CA ARG A 263 -0.90 -5.37 -2.66
C ARG A 263 -1.03 -6.46 -1.58
N GLN A 264 -2.24 -6.74 -1.12
CA GLN A 264 -2.48 -7.83 -0.15
C GLN A 264 -2.16 -9.20 -0.76
N VAL A 265 -2.51 -9.43 -2.02
CA VAL A 265 -2.17 -10.67 -2.73
C VAL A 265 -0.67 -10.80 -2.88
N ASP A 266 0.03 -9.75 -3.30
CA ASP A 266 1.49 -9.75 -3.46
C ASP A 266 2.20 -10.03 -2.12
N GLN A 267 1.76 -9.38 -1.04
CA GLN A 267 2.28 -9.63 0.31
C GLN A 267 2.04 -11.07 0.76
N ALA A 268 0.84 -11.61 0.50
CA ALA A 268 0.53 -12.99 0.85
C ALA A 268 1.38 -13.99 0.05
N GLN A 269 1.64 -13.71 -1.23
CA GLN A 269 2.51 -14.53 -2.07
C GLN A 269 3.97 -14.49 -1.60
N GLN A 270 4.50 -13.31 -1.27
CA GLN A 270 5.83 -13.16 -0.70
C GLN A 270 5.98 -13.92 0.62
N TRP A 271 4.97 -13.83 1.47
CA TRP A 271 4.96 -14.54 2.74
C TRP A 271 4.89 -16.05 2.57
N ALA A 272 4.06 -16.52 1.65
CA ALA A 272 4.00 -17.95 1.29
C ALA A 272 5.36 -18.45 0.79
N HIS A 273 6.03 -17.70 -0.08
CA HIS A 273 7.37 -18.05 -0.57
C HIS A 273 8.41 -18.12 0.56
N SER A 274 8.43 -17.14 1.47
CA SER A 274 9.33 -17.16 2.63
C SER A 274 9.08 -18.37 3.56
N LEU A 275 7.81 -18.78 3.71
CA LEU A 275 7.47 -19.96 4.48
C LEU A 275 7.94 -21.26 3.79
N GLU A 276 7.84 -21.35 2.47
CA GLU A 276 8.34 -22.49 1.68
C GLU A 276 9.86 -22.63 1.80
N GLU A 277 10.60 -21.53 1.74
CA GLU A 277 12.04 -21.50 1.95
C GLU A 277 12.41 -21.97 3.36
N ALA A 278 11.74 -21.42 4.38
CA ALA A 278 11.96 -21.81 5.77
C ALA A 278 11.64 -23.31 6.01
N LEU A 279 10.57 -23.82 5.42
CA LEU A 279 10.20 -25.23 5.50
C LEU A 279 11.27 -26.13 4.87
N THR A 280 11.79 -25.73 3.71
CA THR A 280 12.85 -26.44 3.01
C THR A 280 14.12 -26.50 3.86
N GLN A 281 14.50 -25.39 4.48
CA GLN A 281 15.65 -25.31 5.39
C GLN A 281 15.46 -26.23 6.60
N MET A 282 14.29 -26.18 7.24
CA MET A 282 13.98 -27.05 8.38
C MET A 282 14.01 -28.54 8.01
N GLN A 283 13.54 -28.90 6.82
CA GLN A 283 13.61 -30.29 6.32
C GLN A 283 15.06 -30.74 6.16
N HIS A 284 15.92 -29.88 5.60
CA HIS A 284 17.35 -30.18 5.45
C HIS A 284 18.03 -30.37 6.81
N GLU A 285 17.80 -29.49 7.76
CA GLU A 285 18.33 -29.61 9.13
C GLU A 285 17.85 -30.88 9.82
N ARG A 286 16.57 -31.22 9.68
CA ARG A 286 16.01 -32.49 10.21
C ARG A 286 16.75 -33.72 9.63
N ASP A 287 16.99 -33.71 8.33
CA ASP A 287 17.64 -34.84 7.66
C ASP A 287 19.11 -34.97 8.07
N GLN A 288 19.84 -33.85 8.24
CA GLN A 288 21.20 -33.82 8.81
C GLN A 288 21.23 -34.36 10.24
N LEU A 289 20.25 -33.96 11.08
CA LEU A 289 20.15 -34.49 12.44
C LEU A 289 19.86 -35.99 12.45
N ARG A 290 19.01 -36.51 11.57
CA ARG A 290 18.75 -37.95 11.43
C ARG A 290 19.98 -38.72 11.03
N GLU A 291 20.78 -38.24 10.10
CA GLU A 291 22.06 -38.85 9.71
C GLU A 291 23.05 -38.88 10.88
N SER A 292 23.15 -37.75 11.60
CA SER A 292 24.02 -37.66 12.78
C SER A 292 23.62 -38.65 13.88
N VAL A 293 22.32 -38.77 14.17
CA VAL A 293 21.79 -39.73 15.14
C VAL A 293 22.06 -41.16 14.68
N ALA A 294 21.84 -41.49 13.42
CA ALA A 294 22.12 -42.83 12.88
C ALA A 294 23.60 -43.18 12.99
N SER A 295 24.52 -42.24 12.68
CA SER A 295 25.96 -42.45 12.85
C SER A 295 26.36 -42.65 14.30
N ALA A 296 25.80 -41.87 15.23
CA ALA A 296 26.07 -42.04 16.67
C ALA A 296 25.57 -43.37 17.20
N CYS A 297 24.40 -43.81 16.75
CA CYS A 297 23.88 -45.14 17.10
C CYS A 297 24.77 -46.27 16.59
N ALA A 298 25.24 -46.20 15.35
CA ALA A 298 26.16 -47.20 14.79
C ALA A 298 27.47 -47.28 15.61
N THR A 299 28.06 -46.13 15.94
CA THR A 299 29.28 -46.05 16.77
C THR A 299 29.07 -46.65 18.17
N ALA A 300 27.91 -46.38 18.79
CA ALA A 300 27.55 -46.97 20.09
C ALA A 300 27.37 -48.50 20.03
N CYS A 301 26.77 -49.03 18.98
CA CYS A 301 26.64 -50.48 18.76
C CYS A 301 28.01 -51.13 18.57
N ASP A 302 28.93 -50.54 17.81
CA ASP A 302 30.28 -51.05 17.62
C ASP A 302 31.08 -51.04 18.93
N ALA A 303 30.95 -50.00 19.75
CA ALA A 303 31.56 -49.92 21.06
C ALA A 303 31.04 -51.01 22.00
N GLN A 304 29.73 -51.24 22.02
CA GLN A 304 29.12 -52.35 22.83
C GLN A 304 29.62 -53.73 22.38
N ALA A 305 29.72 -53.98 21.08
CA ALA A 305 30.28 -55.20 20.53
C ALA A 305 31.75 -55.42 20.95
N GLN A 306 32.56 -54.38 20.92
CA GLN A 306 33.96 -54.44 21.39
C GLN A 306 34.06 -54.72 22.88
N VAL A 307 33.21 -54.13 23.71
CA VAL A 307 33.15 -54.44 25.14
C VAL A 307 32.80 -55.91 25.39
N ALA A 308 31.79 -56.43 24.68
CA ALA A 308 31.40 -57.84 24.80
C ALA A 308 32.55 -58.81 24.38
N ILE A 309 33.28 -58.47 23.30
CA ILE A 309 34.44 -59.25 22.88
C ILE A 309 35.54 -59.22 23.95
N ALA A 310 35.79 -58.08 24.54
CA ALA A 310 36.78 -57.91 25.61
C ALA A 310 36.40 -58.71 26.88
N GLU A 311 35.13 -58.70 27.25
CA GLU A 311 34.61 -59.48 28.36
C GLU A 311 34.80 -60.99 28.15
N VAL A 312 34.46 -61.50 26.94
CA VAL A 312 34.67 -62.89 26.57
C VAL A 312 36.17 -63.28 26.60
N SER A 313 37.03 -62.37 26.08
CA SER A 313 38.51 -62.60 26.11
C SER A 313 39.02 -62.63 27.52
N THR A 314 38.56 -61.74 28.38
CA THR A 314 38.96 -61.66 29.80
C THR A 314 38.51 -62.90 30.53
N ALA A 315 37.30 -63.39 30.31
CA ALA A 315 36.75 -64.61 30.89
C ALA A 315 37.59 -65.88 30.47
N ARG A 316 38.02 -65.95 29.19
CA ARG A 316 38.88 -66.99 28.69
C ARG A 316 40.28 -66.96 29.35
N ALA A 317 40.87 -65.78 29.46
CA ALA A 317 42.16 -65.61 30.11
C ALA A 317 42.10 -66.03 31.60
N LEU A 318 41.03 -65.64 32.30
CA LEU A 318 40.78 -66.01 33.68
C LEU A 318 40.63 -67.53 33.84
N ALA A 319 39.89 -68.17 32.95
CA ALA A 319 39.72 -69.60 32.95
C ALA A 319 41.05 -70.33 32.72
N GLU A 320 41.92 -69.84 31.84
CA GLU A 320 43.24 -70.42 31.62
C GLU A 320 44.18 -70.24 32.83
N VAL A 321 44.15 -69.10 33.47
CA VAL A 321 44.90 -68.87 34.74
C VAL A 321 44.40 -69.79 35.80
N LEU A 322 43.13 -70.02 35.96
CA LEU A 322 42.56 -70.98 36.93
C LEU A 322 42.98 -72.37 36.60
N ARG A 323 43.00 -72.80 35.34
CA ARG A 323 43.45 -74.11 34.88
C ARG A 323 44.92 -74.32 35.24
N VAL A 324 45.78 -73.40 34.87
CA VAL A 324 47.23 -73.48 35.20
C VAL A 324 47.49 -73.53 36.70
N ARG A 325 46.70 -72.74 37.49
CA ARG A 325 46.78 -72.72 38.95
C ARG A 325 46.41 -74.08 39.53
N THR A 326 45.36 -74.69 39.00
CA THR A 326 44.93 -76.04 39.42
C THR A 326 45.98 -77.09 39.11
N GLU A 327 46.57 -77.08 37.89
CA GLU A 327 47.67 -77.99 37.46
C GLU A 327 48.91 -77.80 38.36
N LEU A 328 49.26 -76.60 38.68
CA LEU A 328 50.35 -76.25 39.60
C LEU A 328 50.09 -76.81 41.02
N HIS A 329 48.82 -76.75 41.49
CA HIS A 329 48.43 -77.27 42.80
C HIS A 329 48.53 -78.78 42.83
N VAL A 330 48.09 -79.49 41.79
CA VAL A 330 48.25 -80.94 41.64
C VAL A 330 49.72 -81.36 41.58
N LEU A 331 50.55 -80.64 40.78
CA LEU A 331 51.97 -80.93 40.69
C LEU A 331 52.71 -80.68 42.03
N ARG A 332 52.30 -79.71 42.83
CA ARG A 332 52.86 -79.52 44.16
C ARG A 332 52.44 -80.61 45.12
N ALA A 333 51.22 -81.12 45.07
CA ALA A 333 50.70 -82.24 45.93
C ALA A 333 51.31 -83.60 45.58
N THR A 334 51.79 -83.78 44.36
CA THR A 334 52.47 -85.04 43.93
C THR A 334 53.98 -85.08 44.21
N ARG A 335 54.58 -83.97 44.71
CA ARG A 335 56.00 -83.91 45.10
C ARG A 335 56.23 -83.95 46.60
N THR A 336 55.21 -84.12 47.42
CA THR A 336 55.28 -84.44 48.86
C THR A 336 54.92 -85.92 49.08
#